data_832850a76ba448305319d3393d52fc5c
#
_entry.id   832850a76ba448305319d3393d52fc5c
#
_cell.length_a   1.000
_cell.length_b   1.000
_cell.length_c   1.000
_cell.angle_alpha   90.00
_cell.angle_beta   90.00
_cell.angle_gamma   90.00
#
_symmetry.space_group_name_H-M   'P 1'
#
loop_
_entity.id
_entity.type
_entity.pdbx_description
1 polymer ?
#
loop_
_entity_poly.entity_id
_entity_poly.type
_entity_poly.pdbx_seq_one_letter_code
_entity_poly.pdbx_strand_id
1 'polypeptide(L)'
;MSLYNGCPAILEVQAGDCRVTVEGETVQSAMNCPLGEERIRRQMEKTGGSGFMFEKLDIFMGDDIFLPMQQLNHLRRQGLEALEEEMLRPWKQRKAKEQDLKDIPETEKQTTKEFLTAAVETEEQLAAVEKTDGVKRIYANCGIFPVSGFVQNVERWIHRLEEEGKELFLTLP
;
A
#
# COMPACT_ATOMS: atom_id res chain seq x y z
N MET A 1 0.53 -7.98 -26.32
CA MET A 1 1.70 -7.22 -26.82
C MET A 1 1.83 -7.43 -28.32
N SER A 2 2.08 -6.37 -29.09
CA SER A 2 2.18 -6.46 -30.56
C SER A 2 3.49 -5.83 -31.05
N LEU A 3 4.21 -6.59 -31.88
CA LEU A 3 5.54 -6.23 -32.40
C LEU A 3 5.63 -6.54 -33.90
N TYR A 4 5.45 -5.54 -34.74
CA TYR A 4 5.54 -5.68 -36.20
C TYR A 4 6.55 -4.72 -36.79
N ASN A 5 7.32 -5.18 -37.75
CA ASN A 5 8.35 -4.39 -38.41
C ASN A 5 7.78 -3.08 -38.97
N GLY A 6 8.48 -1.96 -38.73
CA GLY A 6 8.08 -0.61 -39.14
C GLY A 6 6.94 -0.01 -38.33
N CYS A 7 6.37 -0.72 -37.34
CA CYS A 7 5.33 -0.23 -36.45
C CYS A 7 5.88 0.04 -35.05
N PRO A 8 5.27 0.95 -34.28
CA PRO A 8 5.62 1.08 -32.87
C PRO A 8 5.30 -0.22 -32.11
N ALA A 9 6.13 -0.54 -31.12
CA ALA A 9 5.85 -1.65 -30.22
C ALA A 9 4.64 -1.27 -29.32
N ILE A 10 3.60 -2.08 -29.28
CA ILE A 10 2.39 -1.83 -28.51
C ILE A 10 2.29 -2.82 -27.36
N LEU A 11 2.09 -2.31 -26.16
CA LEU A 11 1.76 -3.11 -24.98
C LEU A 11 0.41 -2.70 -24.42
N GLU A 12 -0.53 -3.64 -24.39
CA GLU A 12 -1.78 -3.51 -23.68
C GLU A 12 -1.68 -4.30 -22.38
N VAL A 13 -1.98 -3.67 -21.24
CA VAL A 13 -2.03 -4.30 -19.92
C VAL A 13 -3.40 -4.10 -19.30
N GLN A 14 -3.87 -5.10 -18.57
CA GLN A 14 -5.18 -5.09 -17.93
C GLN A 14 -5.09 -5.70 -16.54
N ALA A 15 -5.75 -5.06 -15.56
CA ALA A 15 -6.00 -5.62 -14.24
C ALA A 15 -7.44 -5.26 -13.81
N GLY A 16 -8.27 -6.29 -13.57
CA GLY A 16 -9.71 -6.09 -13.35
C GLY A 16 -10.36 -5.34 -14.50
N ASP A 17 -11.05 -4.24 -14.19
CA ASP A 17 -11.72 -3.38 -15.17
C ASP A 17 -10.81 -2.30 -15.78
N CYS A 18 -9.59 -2.13 -15.23
CA CYS A 18 -8.63 -1.15 -15.73
C CYS A 18 -7.84 -1.73 -16.89
N ARG A 19 -7.77 -0.98 -18.00
CA ARG A 19 -7.01 -1.35 -19.20
C ARG A 19 -6.27 -0.12 -19.72
N VAL A 20 -5.00 -0.29 -20.02
CA VAL A 20 -4.17 0.76 -20.61
C VAL A 20 -3.35 0.21 -21.78
N THR A 21 -3.08 1.07 -22.74
CA THR A 21 -2.24 0.74 -23.90
C THR A 21 -1.11 1.77 -23.95
N VAL A 22 0.10 1.30 -24.09
CA VAL A 22 1.29 2.14 -24.24
C VAL A 22 2.03 1.79 -25.53
N GLU A 23 2.62 2.80 -26.14
CA GLU A 23 3.40 2.67 -27.36
C GLU A 23 4.89 2.92 -27.05
N GLY A 24 5.72 2.06 -27.60
CA GLY A 24 7.17 2.16 -27.49
C GLY A 24 7.81 2.54 -28.80
N GLU A 25 9.13 2.31 -28.90
CA GLU A 25 9.92 2.55 -30.10
C GLU A 25 9.45 1.69 -31.28
N THR A 26 9.79 2.18 -32.47
CA THR A 26 9.51 1.45 -33.72
C THR A 26 10.33 0.16 -33.79
N VAL A 27 9.64 -0.95 -34.05
CA VAL A 27 10.24 -2.26 -34.25
C VAL A 27 10.98 -2.28 -35.60
N GLN A 28 12.21 -2.74 -35.61
CA GLN A 28 13.08 -2.78 -36.78
C GLN A 28 13.18 -4.21 -37.33
N SER A 29 13.60 -4.36 -38.59
CA SER A 29 14.03 -5.64 -39.13
C SER A 29 15.33 -6.10 -38.47
N ALA A 30 15.40 -7.36 -38.11
CA ALA A 30 16.63 -7.97 -37.61
C ALA A 30 17.65 -8.15 -38.73
N MET A 31 18.87 -7.68 -38.53
CA MET A 31 19.97 -7.87 -39.46
C MET A 31 20.68 -9.23 -39.24
N ASN A 32 20.93 -9.60 -38.00
CA ASN A 32 21.72 -10.80 -37.65
C ASN A 32 21.09 -11.70 -36.57
N CYS A 33 20.25 -11.16 -35.71
CA CYS A 33 19.69 -11.91 -34.58
C CYS A 33 18.24 -11.49 -34.33
N PRO A 34 17.26 -12.23 -34.86
CA PRO A 34 15.86 -11.98 -34.63
C PRO A 34 15.50 -12.10 -33.16
N LEU A 35 14.54 -11.29 -32.72
CA LEU A 35 14.00 -11.33 -31.39
C LEU A 35 13.00 -12.49 -31.28
N GLY A 36 13.31 -13.48 -30.45
CA GLY A 36 12.43 -14.64 -30.25
C GLY A 36 11.40 -14.38 -29.15
N GLU A 37 10.21 -15.00 -29.28
CA GLU A 37 9.10 -14.88 -28.33
C GLU A 37 9.50 -15.23 -26.90
N GLU A 38 10.24 -16.33 -26.70
CA GLU A 38 10.69 -16.73 -25.35
C GLU A 38 11.54 -15.66 -24.66
N ARG A 39 12.38 -14.96 -25.43
CA ARG A 39 13.23 -13.91 -24.92
C ARG A 39 12.42 -12.69 -24.53
N ILE A 40 11.39 -12.35 -25.30
CA ILE A 40 10.43 -11.28 -24.97
C ILE A 40 9.70 -11.67 -23.70
N ARG A 41 9.10 -12.85 -23.64
CA ARG A 41 8.34 -13.36 -22.49
C ARG A 41 9.15 -13.30 -21.22
N ARG A 42 10.35 -13.87 -21.21
CA ARG A 42 11.27 -13.84 -20.07
C ARG A 42 11.62 -12.43 -19.61
N GLN A 43 11.67 -11.47 -20.54
CA GLN A 43 11.98 -10.08 -20.22
C GLN A 43 10.76 -9.32 -19.67
N MET A 44 9.59 -9.60 -20.20
CA MET A 44 8.34 -9.00 -19.74
C MET A 44 7.93 -9.50 -18.34
N GLU A 45 8.18 -10.77 -18.03
CA GLU A 45 7.88 -11.38 -16.73
C GLU A 45 8.74 -10.86 -15.58
N LYS A 46 9.80 -10.11 -15.85
CA LYS A 46 10.64 -9.49 -14.83
C LYS A 46 9.94 -8.25 -14.19
N THR A 47 8.86 -8.48 -13.48
CA THR A 47 8.07 -7.41 -12.84
C THR A 47 8.55 -7.03 -11.45
N GLY A 48 9.70 -7.55 -11.00
CA GLY A 48 10.24 -7.28 -9.68
C GLY A 48 10.33 -5.78 -9.36
N GLY A 49 9.83 -5.37 -8.17
CA GLY A 49 9.74 -3.99 -7.75
C GLY A 49 8.46 -3.26 -8.17
N SER A 50 7.60 -3.86 -9.01
CA SER A 50 6.21 -3.44 -9.23
C SER A 50 5.28 -4.32 -8.42
N GLY A 51 4.13 -3.82 -8.01
CA GLY A 51 3.10 -4.60 -7.32
C GLY A 51 2.35 -5.60 -8.22
N PHE A 52 2.85 -5.86 -9.44
CA PHE A 52 2.17 -6.63 -10.48
C PHE A 52 2.91 -7.90 -10.85
N MET A 53 2.14 -8.91 -11.28
CA MET A 53 2.62 -10.14 -11.90
C MET A 53 1.73 -10.47 -13.09
N PHE A 54 2.33 -10.86 -14.23
CA PHE A 54 1.56 -11.27 -15.38
C PHE A 54 1.03 -12.69 -15.19
N GLU A 55 -0.30 -12.85 -15.17
CA GLU A 55 -0.95 -14.18 -15.22
C GLU A 55 -0.90 -14.75 -16.63
N LYS A 56 -1.11 -13.90 -17.63
CA LYS A 56 -1.13 -14.26 -19.03
C LYS A 56 -0.43 -13.20 -19.87
N LEU A 57 0.39 -13.61 -20.79
CA LEU A 57 1.07 -12.75 -21.75
C LEU A 57 0.90 -13.31 -23.16
N ASP A 58 0.06 -12.66 -23.95
CA ASP A 58 -0.09 -12.95 -25.38
C ASP A 58 0.86 -12.05 -26.17
N ILE A 59 1.68 -12.65 -27.03
CA ILE A 59 2.66 -11.95 -27.85
C ILE A 59 2.31 -12.17 -29.32
N PHE A 60 2.01 -11.10 -30.03
CA PHE A 60 1.80 -11.07 -31.47
C PHE A 60 3.01 -10.41 -32.11
N MET A 61 3.71 -11.11 -32.95
CA MET A 61 4.95 -10.60 -33.54
C MET A 61 5.10 -11.03 -35.00
N GLY A 62 5.74 -10.17 -35.77
CA GLY A 62 6.18 -10.51 -37.13
C GLY A 62 7.47 -11.34 -37.10
N ASP A 63 7.81 -11.90 -38.29
CA ASP A 63 9.07 -12.56 -38.49
C ASP A 63 10.23 -11.55 -38.57
N ASP A 64 11.44 -12.01 -38.25
CA ASP A 64 12.69 -11.28 -38.40
C ASP A 64 12.67 -9.86 -37.83
N ILE A 65 12.08 -9.69 -36.64
CA ILE A 65 12.04 -8.39 -35.95
C ILE A 65 13.18 -8.22 -34.97
N PHE A 66 13.53 -6.97 -34.73
CA PHE A 66 14.48 -6.55 -33.72
C PHE A 66 13.95 -5.38 -32.89
N LEU A 67 14.08 -5.49 -31.57
CA LEU A 67 13.86 -4.41 -30.63
C LEU A 67 14.89 -4.54 -29.48
N PRO A 68 15.61 -3.47 -29.13
CA PRO A 68 16.57 -3.51 -28.00
C PRO A 68 15.89 -3.92 -26.68
N MET A 69 16.59 -4.73 -25.87
CA MET A 69 16.07 -5.17 -24.57
C MET A 69 15.74 -3.99 -23.63
N GLN A 70 16.45 -2.88 -23.76
CA GLN A 70 16.17 -1.68 -23.00
C GLN A 70 14.79 -1.10 -23.32
N GLN A 71 14.41 -1.13 -24.61
CA GLN A 71 13.10 -0.64 -25.05
C GLN A 71 11.96 -1.55 -24.58
N LEU A 72 12.15 -2.86 -24.56
CA LEU A 72 11.20 -3.79 -23.97
C LEU A 72 11.01 -3.52 -22.46
N ASN A 73 12.10 -3.26 -21.74
CA ASN A 73 12.04 -2.90 -20.32
C ASN A 73 11.33 -1.58 -20.09
N HIS A 74 11.60 -0.59 -20.94
CA HIS A 74 10.96 0.71 -20.86
C HIS A 74 9.45 0.58 -21.09
N LEU A 75 9.05 -0.10 -22.17
CA LEU A 75 7.66 -0.34 -22.52
C LEU A 75 6.90 -1.06 -21.39
N ARG A 76 7.53 -2.08 -20.77
CA ARG A 76 6.95 -2.78 -19.61
C ARG A 76 6.73 -1.83 -18.44
N ARG A 77 7.74 -1.02 -18.08
CA ARG A 77 7.63 -0.06 -16.97
C ARG A 77 6.54 0.96 -17.22
N GLN A 78 6.53 1.55 -18.39
CA GLN A 78 5.49 2.51 -18.79
C GLN A 78 4.09 1.89 -18.71
N GLY A 79 3.90 0.66 -19.18
CA GLY A 79 2.61 -0.04 -19.11
C GLY A 79 2.15 -0.29 -17.69
N LEU A 80 3.05 -0.74 -16.81
CA LEU A 80 2.72 -1.00 -15.40
C LEU A 80 2.47 0.29 -14.62
N GLU A 81 3.26 1.35 -14.84
CA GLU A 81 3.06 2.67 -14.23
C GLU A 81 1.73 3.29 -14.67
N ALA A 82 1.41 3.23 -15.97
CA ALA A 82 0.14 3.74 -16.48
C ALA A 82 -1.06 2.95 -15.93
N LEU A 83 -0.94 1.63 -15.76
CA LEU A 83 -1.98 0.80 -15.16
C LEU A 83 -2.20 1.16 -13.69
N GLU A 84 -1.13 1.31 -12.92
CA GLU A 84 -1.18 1.75 -11.52
C GLU A 84 -1.86 3.11 -11.38
N GLU A 85 -1.49 4.06 -12.25
CA GLU A 85 -2.08 5.40 -12.26
C GLU A 85 -3.59 5.35 -12.57
N GLU A 86 -4.01 4.54 -13.55
CA GLU A 86 -5.42 4.35 -13.90
C GLU A 86 -6.21 3.72 -12.74
N MET A 87 -5.65 2.72 -12.08
CA MET A 87 -6.26 2.08 -10.90
C MET A 87 -6.41 3.04 -9.73
N LEU A 88 -5.44 3.94 -9.54
CA LEU A 88 -5.45 4.93 -8.45
C LEU A 88 -6.27 6.17 -8.77
N ARG A 89 -6.63 6.40 -10.03
CA ARG A 89 -7.37 7.59 -10.48
C ARG A 89 -8.65 7.87 -9.69
N PRO A 90 -9.53 6.87 -9.42
CA PRO A 90 -10.75 7.10 -8.65
C PRO A 90 -10.48 7.59 -7.22
N TRP A 91 -9.35 7.16 -6.62
CA TRP A 91 -8.95 7.56 -5.28
C TRP A 91 -8.35 8.97 -5.25
N LYS A 92 -7.53 9.31 -6.26
CA LYS A 92 -6.94 10.65 -6.42
C LYS A 92 -7.99 11.72 -6.72
N GLN A 93 -9.11 11.35 -7.35
CA GLN A 93 -10.19 12.28 -7.73
C GLN A 93 -11.26 12.43 -6.64
N ARG A 94 -11.15 11.75 -5.50
CA ARG A 94 -12.04 11.99 -4.36
C ARG A 94 -11.85 13.43 -3.87
N LYS A 95 -12.69 14.32 -4.37
CA LYS A 95 -12.89 15.61 -3.72
C LYS A 95 -13.60 15.32 -2.41
N ALA A 96 -13.01 15.73 -1.26
CA ALA A 96 -13.77 15.79 -0.04
C ALA A 96 -15.05 16.58 -0.33
N LYS A 97 -16.22 15.98 -0.10
CA LYS A 97 -17.47 16.71 -0.24
C LYS A 97 -17.41 17.83 0.79
N GLU A 98 -17.42 19.08 0.33
CA GLU A 98 -17.48 20.24 1.22
C GLU A 98 -18.67 20.18 2.19
N GLN A 99 -19.68 19.36 1.88
CA GLN A 99 -20.82 19.09 2.75
C GLN A 99 -20.47 18.33 4.02
N ASP A 100 -19.46 17.43 3.98
CA ASP A 100 -19.09 16.64 5.16
C ASP A 100 -18.37 17.47 6.24
N LEU A 101 -17.91 18.68 5.89
CA LEU A 101 -17.31 19.62 6.84
C LEU A 101 -18.33 20.60 7.46
N LYS A 102 -19.50 20.78 6.84
CA LYS A 102 -20.53 21.70 7.35
C LYS A 102 -21.44 21.06 8.40
N ASP A 103 -21.49 19.74 8.43
CA ASP A 103 -22.29 18.95 9.38
C ASP A 103 -21.50 18.47 10.60
N ILE A 104 -20.26 18.92 10.77
CA ILE A 104 -19.59 18.77 12.06
C ILE A 104 -20.29 19.78 12.98
N PRO A 105 -21.18 19.33 13.89
CA PRO A 105 -21.79 20.27 14.84
C PRO A 105 -20.62 21.01 15.50
N GLU A 106 -20.67 22.35 15.51
CA GLU A 106 -19.79 23.12 16.38
C GLU A 106 -20.00 22.53 17.76
N THR A 107 -19.09 21.63 18.12
CA THR A 107 -19.08 21.08 19.48
C THR A 107 -18.91 22.31 20.35
N GLU A 108 -19.98 22.68 21.09
CA GLU A 108 -19.86 23.65 22.15
C GLU A 108 -18.50 23.39 22.79
N LYS A 109 -17.68 24.43 22.91
CA LYS A 109 -16.39 24.37 23.58
C LYS A 109 -16.62 23.81 24.99
N GLN A 110 -16.80 22.47 25.03
CA GLN A 110 -16.68 21.80 26.31
C GLN A 110 -15.29 22.19 26.77
N THR A 111 -15.23 22.89 27.88
CA THR A 111 -13.97 23.16 28.59
C THR A 111 -13.37 21.78 28.85
N THR A 112 -12.59 21.29 27.90
CA THR A 112 -11.87 20.02 28.00
C THR A 112 -10.91 20.25 29.15
N LYS A 113 -11.20 19.62 30.28
CA LYS A 113 -10.23 19.55 31.38
C LYS A 113 -9.00 18.91 30.80
N GLU A 114 -7.92 19.66 30.77
CA GLU A 114 -6.63 19.12 30.35
C GLU A 114 -6.27 17.96 31.28
N PHE A 115 -5.88 16.84 30.71
CA PHE A 115 -5.38 15.67 31.43
C PHE A 115 -4.15 15.11 30.74
N LEU A 116 -3.29 14.50 31.51
CA LEU A 116 -2.11 13.85 30.97
C LEU A 116 -2.47 12.45 30.44
N THR A 117 -1.85 12.09 29.35
CA THR A 117 -1.85 10.74 28.82
C THR A 117 -0.44 10.17 28.90
N ALA A 118 -0.31 8.86 29.14
CA ALA A 118 0.96 8.16 29.16
C ALA A 118 0.94 6.99 28.19
N ALA A 119 2.03 6.78 27.45
CA ALA A 119 2.28 5.59 26.68
C ALA A 119 3.34 4.74 27.41
N VAL A 120 3.10 3.44 27.56
CA VAL A 120 3.97 2.51 28.30
C VAL A 120 4.28 1.26 27.49
N GLU A 121 5.53 0.83 27.57
CA GLU A 121 6.06 -0.32 26.83
C GLU A 121 6.52 -1.46 27.74
N THR A 122 6.49 -1.24 29.07
CA THR A 122 6.86 -2.27 30.06
C THR A 122 5.90 -2.28 31.23
N GLU A 123 5.82 -3.41 31.95
CA GLU A 123 4.96 -3.56 33.11
C GLU A 123 5.42 -2.64 34.27
N GLU A 124 6.74 -2.40 34.40
CA GLU A 124 7.28 -1.49 35.39
C GLU A 124 6.84 -0.03 35.13
N GLN A 125 6.81 0.39 33.85
CA GLN A 125 6.29 1.71 33.46
C GLN A 125 4.81 1.80 33.78
N LEU A 126 4.02 0.76 33.49
CA LEU A 126 2.59 0.72 33.81
C LEU A 126 2.35 0.87 35.32
N ALA A 127 3.13 0.16 36.14
CA ALA A 127 3.07 0.26 37.59
C ALA A 127 3.53 1.64 38.13
N ALA A 128 4.46 2.31 37.44
CA ALA A 128 4.86 3.66 37.80
C ALA A 128 3.76 4.68 37.48
N VAL A 129 3.14 4.58 36.30
CA VAL A 129 2.07 5.48 35.86
C VAL A 129 0.78 5.27 36.66
N GLU A 130 0.50 4.07 37.16
CA GLU A 130 -0.61 3.82 38.09
C GLU A 130 -0.56 4.77 39.28
N LYS A 131 0.64 5.01 39.84
CA LYS A 131 0.86 5.87 41.04
C LYS A 131 1.06 7.35 40.71
N THR A 132 1.07 7.72 39.43
CA THR A 132 1.34 9.09 38.99
C THR A 132 0.05 9.91 38.96
N ASP A 133 0.00 10.99 39.70
CA ASP A 133 -1.13 11.91 39.70
C ASP A 133 -1.25 12.65 38.34
N GLY A 134 -2.48 13.03 37.99
CA GLY A 134 -2.78 13.83 36.80
C GLY A 134 -2.88 13.01 35.50
N VAL A 135 -2.36 11.78 35.44
CA VAL A 135 -2.57 10.89 34.32
C VAL A 135 -3.98 10.30 34.37
N LYS A 136 -4.73 10.47 33.30
CA LYS A 136 -6.10 9.93 33.15
C LYS A 136 -6.19 8.81 32.16
N ARG A 137 -5.32 8.80 31.16
CA ARG A 137 -5.39 7.82 30.07
C ARG A 137 -4.03 7.19 29.83
N ILE A 138 -4.00 5.87 29.78
CA ILE A 138 -2.78 5.07 29.62
C ILE A 138 -2.91 4.22 28.35
N TYR A 139 -1.92 4.31 27.48
CA TYR A 139 -1.78 3.48 26.29
C TYR A 139 -0.68 2.47 26.54
N ALA A 140 -1.04 1.19 26.72
CA ALA A 140 -0.08 0.12 26.98
C ALA A 140 0.10 -0.76 25.74
N ASN A 141 1.34 -1.05 25.35
CA ASN A 141 1.62 -2.03 24.31
C ASN A 141 1.12 -3.41 24.79
N CYS A 142 0.29 -4.08 23.95
CA CYS A 142 -0.27 -5.39 24.33
C CYS A 142 0.82 -6.45 24.57
N GLY A 143 2.01 -6.28 23.99
CA GLY A 143 3.16 -7.17 24.19
C GLY A 143 3.75 -7.18 25.59
N ILE A 144 3.38 -6.24 26.47
CA ILE A 144 3.83 -6.26 27.89
C ILE A 144 3.08 -7.32 28.70
N PHE A 145 1.95 -7.80 28.22
CA PHE A 145 1.16 -8.82 28.90
C PHE A 145 1.52 -10.20 28.36
N PRO A 146 1.76 -11.18 29.23
CA PRO A 146 2.08 -12.54 28.78
C PRO A 146 0.88 -13.15 28.02
N VAL A 147 1.16 -13.86 26.94
CA VAL A 147 0.15 -14.53 26.11
C VAL A 147 -0.69 -15.51 26.96
N SER A 148 -0.02 -16.26 27.87
CA SER A 148 -0.72 -17.11 28.82
C SER A 148 -1.40 -16.27 29.89
N GLY A 149 -2.74 -16.34 29.91
CA GLY A 149 -3.55 -15.55 30.85
C GLY A 149 -3.65 -14.07 30.48
N PHE A 150 -3.53 -13.72 29.20
CA PHE A 150 -3.58 -12.34 28.70
C PHE A 150 -4.83 -11.60 29.20
N VAL A 151 -6.02 -12.17 29.01
CA VAL A 151 -7.29 -11.54 29.40
C VAL A 151 -7.32 -11.25 30.90
N GLN A 152 -6.97 -12.25 31.72
CA GLN A 152 -6.98 -12.11 33.19
C GLN A 152 -5.96 -11.08 33.67
N ASN A 153 -4.80 -10.97 33.03
CA ASN A 153 -3.80 -9.96 33.37
C ASN A 153 -4.29 -8.57 32.99
N VAL A 154 -4.88 -8.39 31.82
CA VAL A 154 -5.44 -7.11 31.38
C VAL A 154 -6.60 -6.69 32.30
N GLU A 155 -7.54 -7.58 32.60
CA GLU A 155 -8.68 -7.29 33.51
C GLU A 155 -8.20 -6.84 34.89
N ARG A 156 -7.16 -7.52 35.44
CA ARG A 156 -6.58 -7.10 36.74
C ARG A 156 -6.03 -5.67 36.70
N TRP A 157 -5.34 -5.31 35.63
CA TRP A 157 -4.82 -3.95 35.47
C TRP A 157 -5.92 -2.93 35.23
N ILE A 158 -6.98 -3.27 34.50
CA ILE A 158 -8.15 -2.40 34.32
C ILE A 158 -8.77 -2.08 35.70
N HIS A 159 -9.08 -3.10 36.50
CA HIS A 159 -9.66 -2.87 37.84
C HIS A 159 -8.81 -1.96 38.71
N ARG A 160 -7.49 -2.18 38.75
CA ARG A 160 -6.58 -1.35 39.55
C ARG A 160 -6.56 0.10 39.10
N LEU A 161 -6.54 0.33 37.79
CA LEU A 161 -6.50 1.66 37.23
C LEU A 161 -7.84 2.38 37.35
N GLU A 162 -8.95 1.67 37.26
CA GLU A 162 -10.29 2.21 37.47
C GLU A 162 -10.47 2.72 38.91
N GLU A 163 -9.93 2.04 39.92
CA GLU A 163 -9.92 2.49 41.30
C GLU A 163 -9.20 3.85 41.48
N GLU A 164 -8.18 4.11 40.66
CA GLU A 164 -7.44 5.37 40.58
C GLU A 164 -8.07 6.39 39.60
N GLY A 165 -9.23 6.05 39.00
CA GLY A 165 -9.93 6.89 38.04
C GLY A 165 -9.17 7.08 36.71
N LYS A 166 -8.43 6.06 36.27
CA LYS A 166 -7.63 6.03 35.06
C LYS A 166 -8.21 5.04 34.04
N GLU A 167 -8.02 5.33 32.75
CA GLU A 167 -8.46 4.51 31.62
C GLU A 167 -7.27 3.79 30.99
N LEU A 168 -7.40 2.51 30.71
CA LEU A 168 -6.39 1.70 30.01
C LEU A 168 -6.82 1.41 28.56
N PHE A 169 -5.95 1.74 27.62
CA PHE A 169 -6.08 1.40 26.22
C PHE A 169 -4.91 0.51 25.80
N LEU A 170 -5.21 -0.53 25.04
CA LEU A 170 -4.17 -1.41 24.47
C LEU A 170 -3.81 -0.95 23.07
N THR A 171 -2.51 -0.82 22.80
CA THR A 171 -1.99 -0.58 21.46
C THR A 171 -1.52 -1.91 20.87
N LEU A 172 -1.90 -2.16 19.62
CA LEU A 172 -1.41 -3.30 18.85
C LEU A 172 0.00 -3.00 18.33
N PRO A 173 0.85 -4.02 18.16
CA PRO A 173 2.18 -3.89 17.59
C PRO A 173 2.14 -3.47 16.12
#